data_ecb0514d5ba4252e12e3a2383bd9c434
#
_entry.id   ecb0514d5ba4252e12e3a2383bd9c434
#
_cell.length_a   1.000
_cell.length_b   1.000
_cell.length_c   1.000
_cell.angle_alpha   90.00
_cell.angle_beta   90.00
_cell.angle_gamma   90.00
#
_symmetry.space_group_name_H-M   'P 1'
#
loop_
_entity.id
_entity.type
_entity.pdbx_description
1 polymer ?
#
loop_
_entity_poly.entity_id
_entity_poly.type
_entity_poly.pdbx_seq_one_letter_code
_entity_poly.pdbx_strand_id
1 'polypeptide(L)'
;MDMEKIKSAALGYQAAMGAFLRDLIAIPAESAQEGKRAARIKEEMERLGFDKAMIDPMGNVLGWMGLGQRLIAFDAHIDCVGVGNRDNWRFDPFEGYENETEIGGRGASDQLGGMVSAVYGARIMKDLDLIPPEVSVLVTGTVQEEDCDGLCWQYIIRESGIRPEFVVSTEPTDGGIYRGQRGRMEIRVDVKGVSCHGSAPERGDNAIYKMADILQDVRALNENDASEDNEVLGLAAMLEEKHNPLWRDARFLGRGTITVSQIFYTSPSRCAVADGCSVSLDRRMTAGETWESCLEQIRNLPSVQKYGEDVKVSMYGYDQPSWTGCVYPIECYFPTWVIDEEHPLTRAMKEAHTLLFGPEREGDESVLPARRARPLVDKWTFSTNGVTIMGRNGIPCIGFGPGAEAQAHAPNEMTWKKDLVTCAALYAALPGCYLKE
;
A
#
# COMPACT_ATOMS: atom_id res chain seq x y z
N MET A 1 -19.66 -10.44 -23.58
CA MET A 1 -18.40 -9.68 -23.63
C MET A 1 -17.40 -10.46 -24.48
N ASP A 2 -16.72 -9.80 -25.42
CA ASP A 2 -15.77 -10.43 -26.35
C ASP A 2 -14.33 -10.19 -25.84
N MET A 3 -13.73 -11.21 -25.23
CA MET A 3 -12.40 -11.13 -24.58
C MET A 3 -11.28 -10.90 -25.60
N GLU A 4 -11.40 -11.41 -26.82
CA GLU A 4 -10.38 -11.20 -27.85
C GLU A 4 -10.35 -9.75 -28.34
N LYS A 5 -11.52 -9.09 -28.44
CA LYS A 5 -11.57 -7.66 -28.72
C LYS A 5 -10.95 -6.82 -27.61
N ILE A 6 -11.17 -7.19 -26.34
CA ILE A 6 -10.56 -6.48 -25.19
C ILE A 6 -9.04 -6.62 -25.24
N LYS A 7 -8.50 -7.84 -25.42
CA LYS A 7 -7.05 -8.06 -25.55
C LYS A 7 -6.45 -7.29 -26.72
N SER A 8 -7.12 -7.33 -27.87
CA SER A 8 -6.67 -6.60 -29.06
C SER A 8 -6.65 -5.08 -28.85
N ALA A 9 -7.68 -4.52 -28.19
CA ALA A 9 -7.73 -3.11 -27.86
C ALA A 9 -6.62 -2.72 -26.88
N ALA A 10 -6.41 -3.52 -25.83
CA ALA A 10 -5.33 -3.26 -24.87
C ALA A 10 -3.94 -3.31 -25.52
N LEU A 11 -3.69 -4.29 -26.38
CA LEU A 11 -2.44 -4.38 -27.13
C LEU A 11 -2.28 -3.16 -28.07
N GLY A 12 -3.37 -2.70 -28.68
CA GLY A 12 -3.35 -1.50 -29.52
C GLY A 12 -2.94 -0.22 -28.79
N TYR A 13 -3.13 -0.16 -27.48
CA TYR A 13 -2.71 0.95 -26.64
C TYR A 13 -1.31 0.80 -26.02
N GLN A 14 -0.61 -0.32 -26.20
CA GLN A 14 0.69 -0.57 -25.56
C GLN A 14 1.69 0.57 -25.73
N ALA A 15 1.85 1.09 -26.95
CA ALA A 15 2.78 2.18 -27.21
C ALA A 15 2.38 3.49 -26.52
N ALA A 16 1.08 3.78 -26.48
CA ALA A 16 0.56 4.99 -25.81
C ALA A 16 0.71 4.87 -24.29
N MET A 17 0.44 3.69 -23.71
CA MET A 17 0.69 3.41 -22.29
C MET A 17 2.16 3.55 -21.93
N GLY A 18 3.06 3.03 -22.79
CA GLY A 18 4.51 3.19 -22.60
C GLY A 18 4.95 4.65 -22.60
N ALA A 19 4.50 5.42 -23.57
CA ALA A 19 4.80 6.84 -23.65
C ALA A 19 4.29 7.61 -22.42
N PHE A 20 3.06 7.36 -22.01
CA PHE A 20 2.48 8.01 -20.82
C PHE A 20 3.22 7.64 -19.55
N LEU A 21 3.61 6.37 -19.35
CA LEU A 21 4.42 5.95 -18.22
C LEU A 21 5.77 6.67 -18.19
N ARG A 22 6.42 6.81 -19.36
CA ARG A 22 7.68 7.56 -19.50
C ARG A 22 7.52 9.03 -19.11
N ASP A 23 6.43 9.67 -19.52
CA ASP A 23 6.12 11.05 -19.12
C ASP A 23 5.99 11.18 -17.61
N LEU A 24 5.30 10.24 -16.95
CA LEU A 24 5.10 10.26 -15.51
C LEU A 24 6.41 9.99 -14.72
N ILE A 25 7.25 9.08 -15.18
CA ILE A 25 8.57 8.80 -14.60
C ILE A 25 9.45 10.06 -14.67
N ALA A 26 9.40 10.79 -15.78
CA ALA A 26 10.20 12.00 -15.99
C ALA A 26 9.80 13.17 -15.07
N ILE A 27 8.71 13.07 -14.34
CA ILE A 27 8.26 14.08 -13.38
C ILE A 27 8.53 13.56 -11.96
N PRO A 28 9.65 13.93 -11.28
CA PRO A 28 9.89 13.57 -9.89
C PRO A 28 8.75 14.05 -8.99
N ALA A 29 8.22 13.17 -8.16
CA ALA A 29 7.16 13.50 -7.22
C ALA A 29 7.22 12.58 -6.00
N GLU A 30 7.97 12.98 -4.98
CA GLU A 30 7.86 12.40 -3.66
C GLU A 30 6.56 12.89 -3.00
N SER A 31 6.15 12.26 -1.89
CA SER A 31 4.95 12.67 -1.14
C SER A 31 4.97 14.18 -0.88
N ALA A 32 3.83 14.82 -1.03
CA ALA A 32 3.62 16.28 -0.97
C ALA A 32 4.30 17.09 -2.10
N GLN A 33 4.73 16.44 -3.21
CA GLN A 33 5.33 17.11 -4.38
C GLN A 33 4.65 16.73 -5.70
N GLU A 34 3.48 16.11 -5.67
CA GLU A 34 2.83 15.42 -6.79
C GLU A 34 2.18 16.38 -7.82
N GLY A 35 2.12 17.68 -7.56
CA GLY A 35 1.31 18.63 -8.33
C GLY A 35 1.50 18.61 -9.85
N LYS A 36 2.75 18.50 -10.34
CA LYS A 36 3.04 18.43 -11.78
C LYS A 36 2.59 17.09 -12.39
N ARG A 37 2.79 16.00 -11.64
CA ARG A 37 2.36 14.66 -12.05
C ARG A 37 0.83 14.56 -12.08
N ALA A 38 0.17 15.12 -11.08
CA ALA A 38 -1.29 15.21 -11.03
C ALA A 38 -1.86 15.99 -12.22
N ALA A 39 -1.26 17.11 -12.58
CA ALA A 39 -1.66 17.88 -13.74
C ALA A 39 -1.50 17.08 -15.06
N ARG A 40 -0.38 16.36 -15.23
CA ARG A 40 -0.14 15.52 -16.42
C ARG A 40 -1.13 14.37 -16.55
N ILE A 41 -1.48 13.74 -15.42
CA ILE A 41 -2.48 12.67 -15.40
C ILE A 41 -3.87 13.20 -15.77
N LYS A 42 -4.27 14.33 -15.18
CA LYS A 42 -5.54 14.98 -15.52
C LYS A 42 -5.62 15.32 -17.01
N GLU A 43 -4.56 15.88 -17.59
CA GLU A 43 -4.47 16.17 -19.02
C GLU A 43 -4.66 14.91 -19.87
N GLU A 44 -4.03 13.79 -19.48
CA GLU A 44 -4.18 12.51 -20.18
C GLU A 44 -5.62 11.99 -20.13
N MET A 45 -6.26 12.05 -18.96
CA MET A 45 -7.66 11.67 -18.81
C MET A 45 -8.57 12.51 -19.70
N GLU A 46 -8.36 13.85 -19.76
CA GLU A 46 -9.11 14.75 -20.65
C GLU A 46 -8.87 14.41 -22.13
N ARG A 47 -7.62 14.16 -22.52
CA ARG A 47 -7.26 13.75 -23.89
C ARG A 47 -7.93 12.42 -24.31
N LEU A 48 -8.05 11.49 -23.38
CA LEU A 48 -8.70 10.21 -23.59
C LEU A 48 -10.22 10.27 -23.49
N GLY A 49 -10.78 11.45 -23.22
CA GLY A 49 -12.21 11.69 -23.23
C GLY A 49 -12.93 11.16 -22.00
N PHE A 50 -12.34 11.23 -20.82
CA PHE A 50 -13.04 11.06 -19.56
C PHE A 50 -14.19 12.08 -19.48
N ASP A 51 -15.34 11.67 -18.97
CA ASP A 51 -16.51 12.53 -18.90
C ASP A 51 -16.34 13.64 -17.85
N LYS A 52 -15.48 13.40 -16.85
CA LYS A 52 -15.03 14.38 -15.87
C LYS A 52 -13.62 14.03 -15.40
N ALA A 53 -12.75 15.03 -15.31
CA ALA A 53 -11.45 14.90 -14.66
C ALA A 53 -11.18 16.14 -13.80
N MET A 54 -10.80 15.96 -12.55
CA MET A 54 -10.54 17.06 -11.62
C MET A 54 -9.42 16.71 -10.64
N ILE A 55 -8.88 17.72 -10.01
CA ILE A 55 -8.00 17.61 -8.84
C ILE A 55 -8.81 18.08 -7.65
N ASP A 56 -8.89 17.27 -6.60
CA ASP A 56 -9.60 17.62 -5.37
C ASP A 56 -8.75 18.57 -4.48
N PRO A 57 -9.31 19.14 -3.40
CA PRO A 57 -8.56 20.05 -2.54
C PRO A 57 -7.35 19.42 -1.84
N MET A 58 -7.32 18.10 -1.65
CA MET A 58 -6.15 17.40 -1.12
C MET A 58 -5.05 17.22 -2.18
N GLY A 59 -5.43 17.24 -3.45
CA GLY A 59 -4.51 17.10 -4.57
C GLY A 59 -4.64 15.79 -5.33
N ASN A 60 -5.60 14.93 -4.98
CA ASN A 60 -5.89 13.70 -5.70
C ASN A 60 -6.47 14.02 -7.08
N VAL A 61 -6.06 13.25 -8.09
CA VAL A 61 -6.68 13.28 -9.41
C VAL A 61 -7.85 12.32 -9.43
N LEU A 62 -9.01 12.80 -9.81
CA LEU A 62 -10.25 12.02 -9.88
C LEU A 62 -10.81 12.11 -11.31
N GLY A 63 -10.88 10.97 -12.02
CA GLY A 63 -11.39 10.87 -13.39
C GLY A 63 -12.56 9.92 -13.49
N TRP A 64 -13.67 10.36 -14.08
CA TRP A 64 -14.88 9.54 -14.29
C TRP A 64 -15.08 9.23 -15.76
N MET A 65 -15.47 7.98 -16.02
CA MET A 65 -15.92 7.47 -17.32
C MET A 65 -17.30 6.84 -17.12
N GLY A 66 -18.32 7.29 -17.88
CA GLY A 66 -19.72 6.97 -17.60
C GLY A 66 -20.34 7.90 -16.54
N LEU A 67 -21.68 7.96 -16.52
CA LEU A 67 -22.46 8.87 -15.68
C LEU A 67 -23.49 8.13 -14.80
N GLY A 68 -23.36 6.82 -14.68
CA GLY A 68 -24.25 5.99 -13.88
C GLY A 68 -24.08 6.22 -12.37
N GLN A 69 -25.04 5.77 -11.59
CA GLN A 69 -25.03 5.92 -10.12
C GLN A 69 -24.23 4.83 -9.40
N ARG A 70 -24.03 3.68 -10.05
CA ARG A 70 -23.21 2.59 -9.52
C ARG A 70 -21.74 2.91 -9.79
N LEU A 71 -21.00 3.25 -8.74
CA LEU A 71 -19.62 3.68 -8.86
C LEU A 71 -18.66 2.51 -8.57
N ILE A 72 -17.78 2.21 -9.50
CA ILE A 72 -16.64 1.31 -9.30
C ILE A 72 -15.36 2.10 -9.47
N ALA A 73 -14.28 1.71 -8.75
CA ALA A 73 -13.06 2.48 -8.78
C ALA A 73 -11.80 1.64 -9.03
N PHE A 74 -10.82 2.28 -9.67
CA PHE A 74 -9.44 1.81 -9.82
C PHE A 74 -8.54 2.85 -9.19
N ASP A 75 -7.73 2.42 -8.22
CA ASP A 75 -6.87 3.29 -7.42
C ASP A 75 -5.41 3.09 -7.74
N ALA A 76 -4.69 4.17 -7.93
CA ALA A 76 -3.24 4.21 -8.01
C ALA A 76 -2.72 5.43 -7.25
N HIS A 77 -1.70 5.27 -6.41
CA HIS A 77 -1.00 6.43 -5.89
C HIS A 77 -0.04 7.02 -6.95
N ILE A 78 0.27 8.29 -6.82
CA ILE A 78 1.07 9.03 -7.81
C ILE A 78 2.33 9.65 -7.23
N ASP A 79 2.54 9.54 -5.93
CA ASP A 79 3.83 9.79 -5.30
C ASP A 79 4.76 8.59 -5.48
N CYS A 80 5.99 8.73 -5.11
CA CYS A 80 6.99 7.67 -5.07
C CYS A 80 8.04 8.00 -4.01
N VAL A 81 8.69 6.99 -3.45
CA VAL A 81 9.81 7.21 -2.54
C VAL A 81 11.01 7.84 -3.24
N GLY A 82 11.89 8.46 -2.46
CA GLY A 82 13.16 8.97 -2.96
C GLY A 82 14.03 7.89 -3.60
N VAL A 83 14.98 8.31 -4.42
CA VAL A 83 15.85 7.38 -5.19
C VAL A 83 16.93 6.71 -4.33
N GLY A 84 17.14 7.17 -3.09
CA GLY A 84 18.19 6.65 -2.22
C GLY A 84 19.60 6.93 -2.76
N ASN A 85 20.52 5.97 -2.61
CA ASN A 85 21.88 6.12 -3.14
C ASN A 85 21.91 5.94 -4.67
N ARG A 86 22.24 7.02 -5.38
CA ARG A 86 22.34 7.06 -6.85
C ARG A 86 23.36 6.06 -7.41
N ASP A 87 24.39 5.72 -6.69
CA ASP A 87 25.41 4.76 -7.14
C ASP A 87 24.87 3.33 -7.28
N ASN A 88 23.71 3.04 -6.70
CA ASN A 88 23.03 1.76 -6.86
C ASN A 88 22.19 1.66 -8.16
N TRP A 89 22.00 2.78 -8.87
CA TRP A 89 21.23 2.82 -10.10
C TRP A 89 22.14 2.70 -11.33
N ARG A 90 21.76 1.84 -12.24
CA ARG A 90 22.45 1.62 -13.53
C ARG A 90 22.08 2.64 -14.59
N PHE A 91 21.04 3.44 -14.34
CA PHE A 91 20.50 4.47 -15.21
C PHE A 91 19.96 5.64 -14.35
N ASP A 92 19.67 6.78 -14.97
CA ASP A 92 19.01 7.87 -14.25
C ASP A 92 17.57 7.48 -13.89
N PRO A 93 17.16 7.51 -12.59
CA PRO A 93 15.84 7.06 -12.14
C PRO A 93 14.67 7.81 -12.77
N PHE A 94 14.87 9.06 -13.23
CA PHE A 94 13.82 9.90 -13.79
C PHE A 94 13.91 10.05 -15.30
N GLU A 95 15.12 9.98 -15.91
CA GLU A 95 15.23 9.76 -17.34
C GLU A 95 14.74 8.36 -17.70
N GLY A 96 15.03 7.37 -16.86
CA GLY A 96 14.67 5.99 -17.02
C GLY A 96 15.19 5.39 -18.33
N TYR A 97 14.63 4.25 -18.71
CA TYR A 97 14.86 3.66 -20.02
C TYR A 97 13.61 2.97 -20.55
N GLU A 98 13.62 2.67 -21.83
CA GLU A 98 12.61 1.84 -22.48
C GLU A 98 13.31 0.92 -23.49
N ASN A 99 12.96 -0.36 -23.47
CA ASN A 99 13.37 -1.34 -24.47
C ASN A 99 12.15 -2.07 -25.05
N GLU A 100 12.34 -3.19 -25.73
CA GLU A 100 11.26 -3.93 -26.37
C GLU A 100 10.23 -4.48 -25.34
N THR A 101 10.66 -4.85 -24.14
CA THR A 101 9.85 -5.55 -23.13
C THR A 101 9.58 -4.75 -21.89
N GLU A 102 10.41 -3.75 -21.56
CA GLU A 102 10.46 -3.13 -20.25
C GLU A 102 10.48 -1.61 -20.33
N ILE A 103 10.02 -0.98 -19.24
CA ILE A 103 10.17 0.45 -18.97
C ILE A 103 10.73 0.58 -17.57
N GLY A 104 11.89 1.22 -17.42
CA GLY A 104 12.56 1.41 -16.13
C GLY A 104 12.58 2.86 -15.69
N GLY A 105 12.46 3.07 -14.40
CA GLY A 105 12.49 4.35 -13.71
C GLY A 105 11.82 4.30 -12.36
N ARG A 106 12.05 5.29 -11.50
CA ARG A 106 11.40 5.37 -10.20
C ARG A 106 9.89 5.55 -10.39
N GLY A 107 9.11 4.73 -9.71
CA GLY A 107 7.66 4.68 -9.82
C GLY A 107 7.14 3.78 -10.95
N ALA A 108 7.99 3.16 -11.76
CA ALA A 108 7.55 2.34 -12.90
C ALA A 108 6.67 1.16 -12.47
N SER A 109 7.01 0.50 -11.36
CA SER A 109 6.27 -0.61 -10.77
C SER A 109 5.36 -0.11 -9.64
N ASP A 110 5.87 0.78 -8.81
CA ASP A 110 5.22 1.31 -7.63
C ASP A 110 4.96 2.81 -7.77
N GLN A 111 3.71 3.26 -8.22
CA GLN A 111 2.72 2.38 -8.89
C GLN A 111 2.18 3.08 -10.16
N LEU A 112 3.07 3.87 -10.84
CA LEU A 112 2.66 4.63 -12.06
C LEU A 112 2.23 3.69 -13.20
N GLY A 113 2.80 2.48 -13.27
CA GLY A 113 2.33 1.46 -14.20
C GLY A 113 0.86 1.10 -13.99
N GLY A 114 0.44 1.00 -12.71
CA GLY A 114 -0.96 0.80 -12.31
C GLY A 114 -1.85 1.95 -12.75
N MET A 115 -1.42 3.20 -12.49
CA MET A 115 -2.11 4.42 -12.93
C MET A 115 -2.35 4.43 -14.44
N VAL A 116 -1.31 4.15 -15.21
CA VAL A 116 -1.38 4.09 -16.67
C VAL A 116 -2.37 3.01 -17.12
N SER A 117 -2.26 1.80 -16.57
CA SER A 117 -3.15 0.68 -16.92
C SER A 117 -4.62 0.98 -16.58
N ALA A 118 -4.90 1.66 -15.46
CA ALA A 118 -6.24 2.05 -15.05
C ALA A 118 -6.85 3.09 -16.00
N VAL A 119 -6.11 4.12 -16.36
CA VAL A 119 -6.56 5.17 -17.30
C VAL A 119 -6.89 4.57 -18.66
N TYR A 120 -6.02 3.71 -19.19
CA TYR A 120 -6.27 3.08 -20.49
C TYR A 120 -7.28 1.94 -20.43
N GLY A 121 -7.41 1.23 -19.29
CA GLY A 121 -8.49 0.28 -19.04
C GLY A 121 -9.87 0.92 -19.13
N ALA A 122 -10.04 2.10 -18.48
CA ALA A 122 -11.27 2.88 -18.60
C ALA A 122 -11.52 3.37 -20.05
N ARG A 123 -10.47 3.75 -20.77
CA ARG A 123 -10.58 4.12 -22.19
C ARG A 123 -11.04 2.93 -23.05
N ILE A 124 -10.49 1.75 -22.84
CA ILE A 124 -10.90 0.53 -23.54
C ILE A 124 -12.38 0.20 -23.28
N MET A 125 -12.84 0.37 -22.03
CA MET A 125 -14.26 0.20 -21.70
C MET A 125 -15.13 1.14 -22.53
N LYS A 126 -14.75 2.38 -22.72
CA LYS A 126 -15.48 3.37 -23.53
C LYS A 126 -15.45 3.00 -25.02
N ASP A 127 -14.30 2.65 -25.56
CA ASP A 127 -14.15 2.29 -26.97
C ASP A 127 -14.99 1.07 -27.38
N LEU A 128 -15.16 0.12 -26.45
CA LEU A 128 -15.87 -1.13 -26.70
C LEU A 128 -17.30 -1.13 -26.14
N ASP A 129 -17.79 0.02 -25.64
CA ASP A 129 -19.14 0.18 -25.06
C ASP A 129 -19.40 -0.84 -23.92
N LEU A 130 -18.42 -0.97 -23.00
CA LEU A 130 -18.48 -1.93 -21.89
C LEU A 130 -18.99 -1.32 -20.58
N ILE A 131 -19.27 -0.02 -20.54
CA ILE A 131 -19.79 0.68 -19.36
C ILE A 131 -21.33 0.73 -19.47
N PRO A 132 -22.06 -0.02 -18.65
CA PRO A 132 -23.53 0.06 -18.65
C PRO A 132 -24.00 1.47 -18.25
N PRO A 133 -25.18 1.92 -18.72
CA PRO A 133 -25.68 3.26 -18.43
C PRO A 133 -25.83 3.57 -16.93
N GLU A 134 -26.06 2.56 -16.10
CA GLU A 134 -26.17 2.69 -14.65
C GLU A 134 -24.85 2.75 -13.91
N VAL A 135 -23.71 2.51 -14.59
CA VAL A 135 -22.37 2.44 -14.02
C VAL A 135 -21.55 3.68 -14.36
N SER A 136 -20.74 4.12 -13.43
CA SER A 136 -19.61 5.01 -13.66
C SER A 136 -18.33 4.37 -13.13
N VAL A 137 -17.25 4.58 -13.86
CA VAL A 137 -15.90 4.11 -13.52
C VAL A 137 -15.09 5.31 -13.05
N LEU A 138 -14.58 5.25 -11.82
CA LEU A 138 -13.67 6.24 -11.25
C LEU A 138 -12.23 5.71 -11.32
N VAL A 139 -11.32 6.49 -11.87
CA VAL A 139 -9.88 6.27 -11.76
C VAL A 139 -9.32 7.33 -10.86
N THR A 140 -8.65 6.93 -9.77
CA THR A 140 -8.02 7.84 -8.82
C THR A 140 -6.52 7.83 -8.96
N GLY A 141 -5.92 9.03 -9.00
CA GLY A 141 -4.49 9.23 -8.81
C GLY A 141 -4.28 9.84 -7.43
N THR A 142 -3.95 9.03 -6.45
CA THR A 142 -3.93 9.44 -5.04
C THR A 142 -2.57 9.93 -4.58
N VAL A 143 -2.54 10.85 -3.62
CA VAL A 143 -1.34 11.53 -3.11
C VAL A 143 -0.97 11.08 -1.71
N GLN A 144 0.32 11.23 -1.33
CA GLN A 144 0.85 10.95 0.01
C GLN A 144 0.61 9.51 0.49
N GLU A 145 0.53 8.55 -0.42
CA GLU A 145 0.38 7.14 -0.04
C GLU A 145 1.62 6.61 0.64
N GLU A 146 2.80 6.89 0.07
CA GLU A 146 4.11 6.41 0.51
C GLU A 146 4.46 6.88 1.94
N ASP A 147 4.03 8.08 2.31
CA ASP A 147 4.21 8.61 3.66
C ASP A 147 3.12 8.10 4.62
N CYS A 148 1.88 7.93 4.13
CA CYS A 148 0.75 7.63 4.99
C CYS A 148 -0.37 6.88 4.25
N ASP A 149 -0.29 5.56 4.25
CA ASP A 149 -1.20 4.66 3.55
C ASP A 149 -2.68 5.01 3.80
N GLY A 150 -3.44 5.20 2.74
CA GLY A 150 -4.87 5.42 2.83
C GLY A 150 -5.31 6.77 3.37
N LEU A 151 -4.41 7.71 3.66
CA LEU A 151 -4.74 9.10 4.03
C LEU A 151 -5.65 9.74 2.98
N CYS A 152 -5.25 9.65 1.72
CA CYS A 152 -5.98 10.15 0.56
C CYS A 152 -7.42 9.59 0.48
N TRP A 153 -7.60 8.28 0.71
CA TRP A 153 -8.92 7.65 0.69
C TRP A 153 -9.78 8.01 1.89
N GLN A 154 -9.21 8.33 3.06
CA GLN A 154 -10.01 8.90 4.15
C GLN A 154 -10.60 10.25 3.75
N TYR A 155 -9.80 11.10 3.06
CA TYR A 155 -10.27 12.36 2.52
C TYR A 155 -11.36 12.15 1.44
N ILE A 156 -11.09 11.32 0.45
CA ILE A 156 -12.03 11.01 -0.64
C ILE A 156 -13.39 10.52 -0.10
N ILE A 157 -13.38 9.63 0.90
CA ILE A 157 -14.61 9.06 1.46
C ILE A 157 -15.34 10.07 2.37
N ARG A 158 -14.61 10.76 3.26
CA ARG A 158 -15.21 11.59 4.31
C ARG A 158 -15.54 12.99 3.83
N GLU A 159 -14.65 13.63 3.09
CA GLU A 159 -14.80 15.02 2.67
C GLU A 159 -15.45 15.12 1.29
N SER A 160 -15.11 14.25 0.35
CA SER A 160 -15.72 14.25 -0.99
C SER A 160 -16.99 13.41 -1.08
N GLY A 161 -17.29 12.58 -0.08
CA GLY A 161 -18.50 11.73 -0.03
C GLY A 161 -18.50 10.60 -1.06
N ILE A 162 -17.34 10.26 -1.63
CA ILE A 162 -17.21 9.27 -2.69
C ILE A 162 -17.07 7.87 -2.08
N ARG A 163 -18.02 6.97 -2.35
CA ARG A 163 -18.04 5.58 -1.85
C ARG A 163 -18.34 4.62 -3.00
N PRO A 164 -17.30 4.03 -3.64
CA PRO A 164 -17.48 3.02 -4.67
C PRO A 164 -18.10 1.73 -4.13
N GLU A 165 -18.74 0.94 -5.01
CA GLU A 165 -19.18 -0.42 -4.68
C GLU A 165 -17.98 -1.34 -4.42
N PHE A 166 -16.87 -1.11 -5.13
CA PHE A 166 -15.60 -1.75 -4.89
C PHE A 166 -14.45 -0.89 -5.44
N VAL A 167 -13.25 -1.20 -5.00
CA VAL A 167 -12.00 -0.61 -5.51
C VAL A 167 -11.03 -1.71 -5.93
N VAL A 168 -10.41 -1.53 -7.09
CA VAL A 168 -9.21 -2.29 -7.48
C VAL A 168 -8.00 -1.44 -7.15
N SER A 169 -7.17 -1.90 -6.23
CA SER A 169 -5.83 -1.35 -6.00
C SER A 169 -4.89 -1.85 -7.09
N THR A 170 -4.24 -0.94 -7.77
CA THR A 170 -3.37 -1.26 -8.92
C THR A 170 -1.90 -1.39 -8.55
N GLU A 171 -1.61 -1.59 -7.26
CA GLU A 171 -0.29 -1.93 -6.72
C GLU A 171 0.30 -3.17 -7.40
N PRO A 172 1.64 -3.28 -7.51
CA PRO A 172 2.26 -4.42 -8.16
C PRO A 172 1.89 -5.74 -7.47
N THR A 173 1.48 -6.72 -8.26
CA THR A 173 0.99 -8.02 -7.76
C THR A 173 1.67 -9.24 -8.38
N ASP A 174 2.76 -9.06 -9.11
CA ASP A 174 3.43 -10.19 -9.78
C ASP A 174 2.48 -11.06 -10.64
N GLY A 175 1.50 -10.43 -11.31
CA GLY A 175 0.49 -11.11 -12.12
C GLY A 175 -0.52 -11.93 -11.33
N GLY A 176 -0.63 -11.73 -10.01
CA GLY A 176 -1.60 -12.38 -9.14
C GLY A 176 -2.77 -11.48 -8.76
N ILE A 177 -3.84 -12.08 -8.26
CA ILE A 177 -5.01 -11.41 -7.67
C ILE A 177 -4.78 -11.33 -6.17
N TYR A 178 -4.57 -10.12 -5.64
CA TYR A 178 -4.26 -9.94 -4.23
C TYR A 178 -5.50 -9.54 -3.45
N ARG A 179 -5.82 -10.32 -2.40
CA ARG A 179 -7.07 -10.20 -1.65
C ARG A 179 -6.88 -9.74 -0.20
N GLY A 180 -5.71 -9.21 0.14
CA GLY A 180 -5.47 -8.70 1.50
C GLY A 180 -4.03 -8.41 1.80
N GLN A 181 -3.83 -7.83 2.97
CA GLN A 181 -2.51 -7.49 3.53
C GLN A 181 -2.56 -7.41 5.05
N ARG A 182 -1.39 -7.55 5.68
CA ARG A 182 -1.22 -7.24 7.09
C ARG A 182 -1.35 -5.75 7.32
N GLY A 183 -1.95 -5.37 8.46
CA GLY A 183 -1.96 -3.98 8.89
C GLY A 183 -0.59 -3.49 9.33
N ARG A 184 -0.45 -2.18 9.45
CA ARG A 184 0.74 -1.47 9.93
C ARG A 184 0.35 -0.46 11.01
N MET A 185 1.23 -0.24 11.95
CA MET A 185 1.05 0.77 13.00
C MET A 185 2.40 1.29 13.43
N GLU A 186 2.51 2.60 13.65
CA GLU A 186 3.71 3.25 14.13
C GLU A 186 3.54 3.63 15.60
N ILE A 187 4.38 3.03 16.46
CA ILE A 187 4.32 3.22 17.92
C ILE A 187 5.56 3.98 18.37
N ARG A 188 5.36 4.91 19.29
CA ARG A 188 6.43 5.63 19.96
C ARG A 188 6.50 5.21 21.43
N VAL A 189 7.70 4.89 21.90
CA VAL A 189 7.98 4.66 23.32
C VAL A 189 8.95 5.71 23.77
N ASP A 190 8.54 6.55 24.73
CA ASP A 190 9.35 7.58 25.35
C ASP A 190 9.71 7.18 26.79
N VAL A 191 10.98 7.29 27.15
CA VAL A 191 11.50 6.99 28.49
C VAL A 191 12.14 8.22 29.09
N LYS A 192 11.74 8.54 30.31
CA LYS A 192 12.31 9.61 31.12
C LYS A 192 13.45 9.12 32.01
N GLY A 193 14.45 9.93 32.15
CA GLY A 193 15.53 9.77 33.10
C GLY A 193 15.80 11.04 33.89
N VAL A 194 16.87 11.03 34.66
CA VAL A 194 17.36 12.18 35.42
C VAL A 194 18.85 12.35 35.17
N SER A 195 19.22 13.51 34.64
CA SER A 195 20.60 13.83 34.29
C SER A 195 21.45 14.10 35.51
N CYS A 196 22.71 13.69 35.46
CA CYS A 196 23.73 14.06 36.38
C CYS A 196 25.14 13.98 35.73
N HIS A 197 26.18 14.38 36.42
CA HIS A 197 27.54 14.25 35.91
C HIS A 197 27.92 12.77 35.75
N GLY A 198 28.46 12.38 34.60
CA GLY A 198 28.79 10.98 34.29
C GLY A 198 29.85 10.33 35.23
N SER A 199 30.59 11.12 36.01
CA SER A 199 31.50 10.61 37.05
C SER A 199 30.82 10.15 38.34
N ALA A 200 29.50 10.46 38.50
CA ALA A 200 28.71 10.08 39.66
C ALA A 200 27.31 9.59 39.18
N PRO A 201 27.28 8.53 38.35
CA PRO A 201 26.03 8.09 37.70
C PRO A 201 24.92 7.65 38.67
N GLU A 202 25.31 7.31 39.91
CA GLU A 202 24.36 6.95 40.99
C GLU A 202 23.45 8.09 41.44
N ARG A 203 23.75 9.35 41.03
CA ARG A 203 22.95 10.53 41.33
C ARG A 203 21.89 10.84 40.28
N GLY A 204 21.92 10.12 39.17
CA GLY A 204 21.00 10.25 38.07
C GLY A 204 20.17 8.99 37.88
N ASP A 205 19.39 9.01 36.80
CA ASP A 205 18.59 7.88 36.35
C ASP A 205 18.67 7.79 34.82
N ASN A 206 19.34 6.77 34.32
CA ASN A 206 19.73 6.70 32.91
C ASN A 206 18.61 6.20 32.02
N ALA A 207 17.99 7.07 31.22
CA ALA A 207 16.94 6.73 30.28
C ALA A 207 17.39 5.71 29.21
N ILE A 208 18.67 5.72 28.81
CA ILE A 208 19.20 4.75 27.83
C ILE A 208 19.24 3.35 28.43
N TYR A 209 19.59 3.19 29.72
CA TYR A 209 19.59 1.86 30.35
C TYR A 209 18.19 1.31 30.52
N LYS A 210 17.21 2.15 30.88
CA LYS A 210 15.80 1.74 30.91
C LYS A 210 15.32 1.32 29.52
N MET A 211 15.67 2.11 28.50
CA MET A 211 15.29 1.79 27.11
C MET A 211 15.97 0.48 26.65
N ALA A 212 17.21 0.21 27.06
CA ALA A 212 17.89 -1.04 26.71
C ALA A 212 17.13 -2.27 27.22
N ASP A 213 16.55 -2.21 28.43
CA ASP A 213 15.69 -3.29 28.94
C ASP A 213 14.41 -3.45 28.08
N ILE A 214 13.77 -2.33 27.71
CA ILE A 214 12.59 -2.32 26.84
C ILE A 214 12.90 -2.91 25.46
N LEU A 215 14.04 -2.57 24.88
CA LEU A 215 14.48 -3.10 23.57
C LEU A 215 14.67 -4.63 23.61
N GLN A 216 15.15 -5.20 24.74
CA GLN A 216 15.26 -6.65 24.89
C GLN A 216 13.88 -7.31 24.93
N ASP A 217 12.92 -6.73 25.65
CA ASP A 217 11.55 -7.23 25.68
C ASP A 217 10.89 -7.16 24.28
N VAL A 218 11.04 -6.04 23.57
CA VAL A 218 10.53 -5.88 22.20
C VAL A 218 11.16 -6.92 21.26
N ARG A 219 12.48 -7.12 21.37
CA ARG A 219 13.20 -8.14 20.58
C ARG A 219 12.64 -9.54 20.84
N ALA A 220 12.38 -9.88 22.10
CA ALA A 220 11.84 -11.17 22.49
C ALA A 220 10.47 -11.46 21.87
N LEU A 221 9.66 -10.44 21.56
CA LEU A 221 8.37 -10.61 20.88
C LEU A 221 8.52 -11.27 19.50
N ASN A 222 9.57 -10.94 18.74
CA ASN A 222 9.82 -11.54 17.43
C ASN A 222 10.57 -12.86 17.50
N GLU A 223 11.46 -13.01 18.49
CA GLU A 223 12.35 -14.17 18.65
C GLU A 223 11.69 -15.35 19.36
N ASN A 224 10.63 -15.10 20.11
CA ASN A 224 9.78 -16.16 20.63
C ASN A 224 9.28 -16.97 19.45
N ASP A 225 9.62 -18.23 19.47
CA ASP A 225 9.55 -19.22 18.43
C ASP A 225 8.49 -18.94 17.36
N ALA A 226 8.90 -19.01 16.11
CA ALA A 226 8.02 -18.89 14.94
C ALA A 226 7.02 -20.07 14.84
N SER A 227 6.81 -20.86 15.91
CA SER A 227 5.77 -21.86 15.96
C SER A 227 4.39 -21.22 15.79
N GLU A 228 3.46 -21.99 15.27
CA GLU A 228 2.06 -21.58 15.07
C GLU A 228 1.39 -21.14 16.38
N ASP A 229 1.99 -21.44 17.51
CA ASP A 229 1.52 -21.20 18.87
C ASP A 229 2.04 -19.89 19.50
N ASN A 230 2.53 -18.95 18.69
CA ASN A 230 3.05 -17.69 19.21
C ASN A 230 1.93 -16.75 19.66
N GLU A 231 1.56 -16.82 20.92
CA GLU A 231 0.56 -15.97 21.58
C GLU A 231 0.89 -14.48 21.50
N VAL A 232 2.18 -14.17 21.40
CA VAL A 232 2.69 -12.79 21.56
C VAL A 232 2.35 -11.91 20.38
N LEU A 233 2.16 -12.48 19.20
CA LEU A 233 1.89 -11.72 17.96
C LEU A 233 0.51 -12.06 17.35
N GLY A 234 -0.46 -12.36 18.16
CA GLY A 234 -1.87 -12.41 17.75
C GLY A 234 -2.35 -13.71 17.11
N LEU A 235 -1.49 -14.73 16.97
CA LEU A 235 -1.89 -15.99 16.33
C LEU A 235 -2.49 -17.02 17.30
N ALA A 236 -2.02 -17.10 18.54
CA ALA A 236 -2.36 -18.20 19.43
C ALA A 236 -3.81 -18.18 19.91
N ALA A 237 -4.34 -17.03 20.27
CA ALA A 237 -5.75 -16.90 20.67
C ALA A 237 -6.74 -17.34 19.58
N MET A 238 -6.28 -17.44 18.31
CA MET A 238 -7.08 -17.85 17.17
C MET A 238 -6.91 -19.32 16.80
N LEU A 239 -5.88 -20.01 17.32
CA LEU A 239 -5.59 -21.41 17.01
C LEU A 239 -6.61 -22.36 17.63
N GLU A 240 -7.17 -22.01 18.78
CA GLU A 240 -8.21 -22.80 19.46
C GLU A 240 -9.53 -22.85 18.67
N GLU A 241 -9.77 -21.85 17.81
CA GLU A 241 -10.96 -21.72 16.98
C GLU A 241 -10.68 -21.91 15.48
N LYS A 242 -10.18 -23.08 15.08
CA LYS A 242 -9.80 -23.41 13.68
C LYS A 242 -10.90 -23.20 12.63
N HIS A 243 -12.14 -23.03 13.03
CA HIS A 243 -13.28 -22.71 12.16
C HIS A 243 -13.61 -21.22 12.14
N ASN A 244 -12.94 -20.39 12.94
CA ASN A 244 -13.13 -18.94 12.93
C ASN A 244 -12.58 -18.35 11.63
N PRO A 245 -13.34 -17.48 10.91
CA PRO A 245 -12.83 -16.76 9.74
C PRO A 245 -11.52 -16.02 10.02
N LEU A 246 -11.38 -15.37 11.18
CA LEU A 246 -10.15 -14.66 11.58
C LEU A 246 -8.93 -15.58 11.66
N TRP A 247 -9.10 -16.85 12.07
CA TRP A 247 -8.00 -17.81 12.05
C TRP A 247 -7.53 -18.12 10.62
N ARG A 248 -8.49 -18.29 9.68
CA ARG A 248 -8.17 -18.51 8.26
C ARG A 248 -7.41 -17.32 7.68
N ASP A 249 -7.86 -16.10 8.00
CA ASP A 249 -7.25 -14.86 7.52
C ASP A 249 -5.87 -14.64 8.14
N ALA A 250 -5.68 -14.91 9.42
CA ALA A 250 -4.38 -14.87 10.08
C ALA A 250 -3.40 -15.91 9.49
N ARG A 251 -3.86 -17.12 9.18
CA ARG A 251 -3.05 -18.14 8.47
C ARG A 251 -2.69 -17.72 7.06
N PHE A 252 -3.60 -17.07 6.35
CA PHE A 252 -3.35 -16.54 5.02
C PHE A 252 -2.33 -15.40 5.04
N LEU A 253 -2.49 -14.43 5.94
CA LEU A 253 -1.62 -13.26 6.05
C LEU A 253 -0.26 -13.56 6.70
N GLY A 254 -0.22 -14.56 7.58
CA GLY A 254 0.91 -14.84 8.44
C GLY A 254 0.87 -14.05 9.75
N ARG A 255 1.84 -14.30 10.63
CA ARG A 255 1.94 -13.63 11.93
C ARG A 255 2.29 -12.15 11.82
N GLY A 256 1.93 -11.37 12.84
CA GLY A 256 2.42 -10.02 13.03
C GLY A 256 3.94 -9.98 13.29
N THR A 257 4.51 -8.79 13.18
CA THR A 257 5.93 -8.52 13.51
C THR A 257 6.06 -7.16 14.17
N ILE A 258 7.14 -6.94 14.89
CA ILE A 258 7.49 -5.64 15.47
C ILE A 258 8.98 -5.37 15.28
N THR A 259 9.31 -4.16 14.84
CA THR A 259 10.71 -3.76 14.59
C THR A 259 10.98 -2.41 15.24
N VAL A 260 12.10 -2.30 15.93
CA VAL A 260 12.64 -1.00 16.36
C VAL A 260 13.28 -0.35 15.13
N SER A 261 12.66 0.68 14.60
CA SER A 261 13.12 1.35 13.37
C SER A 261 14.00 2.56 13.62
N GLN A 262 13.82 3.24 14.74
CA GLN A 262 14.58 4.45 15.08
C GLN A 262 14.83 4.53 16.59
N ILE A 263 15.91 5.20 16.97
CA ILE A 263 16.22 5.53 18.37
C ILE A 263 16.66 6.99 18.48
N PHE A 264 16.16 7.67 19.48
CA PHE A 264 16.47 9.06 19.80
C PHE A 264 16.88 9.16 21.27
N TYR A 265 17.77 10.09 21.61
CA TYR A 265 18.13 10.34 23.00
C TYR A 265 18.33 11.84 23.26
N THR A 266 18.18 12.22 24.53
CA THR A 266 18.58 13.52 25.03
C THR A 266 19.59 13.36 26.17
N SER A 267 20.59 14.23 26.18
CA SER A 267 21.57 14.32 27.24
C SER A 267 22.19 15.73 27.23
N PRO A 268 22.44 16.36 28.37
CA PRO A 268 23.10 17.67 28.42
C PRO A 268 24.50 17.70 27.81
N SER A 269 25.21 16.56 27.83
CA SER A 269 26.53 16.42 27.22
C SER A 269 26.95 14.94 27.11
N ARG A 270 28.07 14.67 26.40
CA ARG A 270 28.65 13.32 26.33
C ARG A 270 29.19 12.81 27.70
N CYS A 271 29.32 13.69 28.69
CA CYS A 271 29.79 13.38 30.03
C CYS A 271 28.65 13.41 31.07
N ALA A 272 27.40 13.38 30.63
CA ALA A 272 26.24 13.38 31.50
C ALA A 272 25.39 12.12 31.30
N VAL A 273 24.66 11.73 32.35
CA VAL A 273 23.65 10.69 32.28
C VAL A 273 22.50 11.18 31.39
N ALA A 274 22.00 10.34 30.50
CA ALA A 274 20.90 10.65 29.58
C ALA A 274 19.57 10.80 30.34
N ASP A 275 18.86 11.90 30.08
CA ASP A 275 17.58 12.24 30.70
C ASP A 275 16.36 11.89 29.84
N GLY A 276 16.58 11.44 28.61
CA GLY A 276 15.53 10.94 27.72
C GLY A 276 16.05 9.93 26.73
N CYS A 277 15.21 8.95 26.41
CA CYS A 277 15.43 8.02 25.31
C CYS A 277 14.09 7.63 24.71
N SER A 278 13.97 7.66 23.38
CA SER A 278 12.75 7.32 22.68
C SER A 278 13.06 6.38 21.53
N VAL A 279 12.08 5.53 21.17
CA VAL A 279 12.17 4.66 19.99
C VAL A 279 10.90 4.70 19.17
N SER A 280 11.05 4.49 17.87
CA SER A 280 9.96 4.20 16.94
C SER A 280 9.88 2.70 16.70
N LEU A 281 8.66 2.16 16.75
CA LEU A 281 8.39 0.76 16.47
C LEU A 281 7.48 0.67 15.23
N ASP A 282 7.89 -0.11 14.23
CA ASP A 282 7.05 -0.55 13.12
C ASP A 282 6.36 -1.86 13.56
N ARG A 283 5.03 -1.81 13.75
CA ARG A 283 4.20 -2.96 14.11
C ARG A 283 3.40 -3.43 12.92
N ARG A 284 3.64 -4.65 12.44
CA ARG A 284 2.81 -5.31 11.43
C ARG A 284 1.78 -6.20 12.10
N MET A 285 0.51 -5.97 11.80
CA MET A 285 -0.63 -6.63 12.47
C MET A 285 -1.20 -7.73 11.58
N THR A 286 -1.61 -8.84 12.19
CA THR A 286 -2.38 -9.87 11.50
C THR A 286 -3.89 -9.71 11.73
N ALA A 287 -4.70 -10.60 11.17
CA ALA A 287 -6.16 -10.54 11.34
C ALA A 287 -6.55 -10.65 12.83
N GLY A 288 -7.51 -9.81 13.24
CA GLY A 288 -8.01 -9.76 14.63
C GLY A 288 -7.24 -8.85 15.57
N GLU A 289 -6.07 -8.36 15.20
CA GLU A 289 -5.35 -7.35 15.98
C GLU A 289 -5.90 -5.95 15.73
N THR A 290 -5.95 -5.15 16.81
CA THR A 290 -6.38 -3.75 16.77
C THR A 290 -5.27 -2.84 17.31
N TRP A 291 -5.39 -1.53 17.09
CA TRP A 291 -4.40 -0.59 17.64
C TRP A 291 -4.36 -0.63 19.16
N GLU A 292 -5.51 -0.84 19.82
CA GLU A 292 -5.61 -0.98 21.27
C GLU A 292 -4.82 -2.20 21.76
N SER A 293 -5.05 -3.37 21.16
CA SER A 293 -4.36 -4.60 21.54
C SER A 293 -2.84 -4.49 21.34
N CYS A 294 -2.40 -3.83 20.27
CA CYS A 294 -0.98 -3.62 19.99
C CYS A 294 -0.32 -2.67 20.98
N LEU A 295 -0.97 -1.54 21.33
CA LEU A 295 -0.44 -0.64 22.36
C LEU A 295 -0.43 -1.29 23.74
N GLU A 296 -1.46 -2.07 24.08
CA GLU A 296 -1.55 -2.79 25.35
C GLU A 296 -0.45 -3.85 25.48
N GLN A 297 -0.14 -4.55 24.38
CA GLN A 297 0.97 -5.49 24.35
C GLN A 297 2.29 -4.81 24.75
N ILE A 298 2.60 -3.63 24.21
CA ILE A 298 3.82 -2.88 24.57
C ILE A 298 3.74 -2.34 26.00
N ARG A 299 2.60 -1.83 26.43
CA ARG A 299 2.41 -1.35 27.80
C ARG A 299 2.60 -2.46 28.85
N ASN A 300 2.26 -3.68 28.50
CA ASN A 300 2.36 -4.86 29.37
C ASN A 300 3.75 -5.54 29.37
N LEU A 301 4.73 -5.03 28.59
CA LEU A 301 6.09 -5.54 28.66
C LEU A 301 6.65 -5.43 30.08
N PRO A 302 7.39 -6.45 30.56
CA PRO A 302 7.93 -6.46 31.94
C PRO A 302 8.75 -5.20 32.28
N SER A 303 9.59 -4.75 31.35
CA SER A 303 10.39 -3.53 31.54
C SER A 303 9.54 -2.26 31.55
N VAL A 304 8.50 -2.18 30.71
CA VAL A 304 7.57 -1.02 30.72
C VAL A 304 6.84 -0.96 32.05
N GLN A 305 6.32 -2.08 32.55
CA GLN A 305 5.67 -2.16 33.85
C GLN A 305 6.64 -1.86 35.00
N LYS A 306 7.90 -2.31 34.92
CA LYS A 306 8.94 -2.03 35.92
C LYS A 306 9.23 -0.52 36.06
N TYR A 307 9.24 0.21 34.97
CA TYR A 307 9.57 1.65 34.96
C TYR A 307 8.32 2.55 35.06
N GLY A 308 7.14 2.02 34.86
CA GLY A 308 5.85 2.67 35.15
C GLY A 308 5.70 4.04 34.54
N GLU A 309 5.53 5.08 35.37
CA GLU A 309 5.27 6.47 34.93
C GLU A 309 6.43 7.12 34.14
N ASP A 310 7.61 6.55 34.20
CA ASP A 310 8.74 7.03 33.42
C ASP A 310 8.64 6.62 31.93
N VAL A 311 7.73 5.72 31.58
CA VAL A 311 7.52 5.22 30.22
C VAL A 311 6.17 5.65 29.67
N LYS A 312 6.18 6.30 28.51
CA LYS A 312 4.98 6.64 27.75
C LYS A 312 4.97 5.85 26.45
N VAL A 313 3.88 5.10 26.21
CA VAL A 313 3.62 4.39 24.96
C VAL A 313 2.48 5.09 24.24
N SER A 314 2.73 5.54 23.02
CA SER A 314 1.77 6.28 22.18
C SER A 314 1.85 5.85 20.72
N MET A 315 0.81 6.13 19.97
CA MET A 315 0.79 6.00 18.51
C MET A 315 1.24 7.30 17.87
N TYR A 316 1.94 7.23 16.74
CA TYR A 316 2.25 8.40 15.94
C TYR A 316 1.00 8.96 15.27
N GLY A 317 1.02 10.25 14.98
CA GLY A 317 0.09 10.92 14.08
C GLY A 317 0.84 11.45 12.86
N TYR A 318 0.12 11.62 11.77
CA TYR A 318 0.59 12.25 10.54
C TYR A 318 -0.23 13.50 10.26
N ASP A 319 0.44 14.63 10.03
CA ASP A 319 -0.19 15.95 9.82
C ASP A 319 0.55 16.79 8.77
N GLN A 320 1.37 16.14 7.91
CA GLN A 320 2.10 16.86 6.88
C GLN A 320 1.12 17.41 5.82
N PRO A 321 1.31 18.65 5.35
CA PRO A 321 0.48 19.21 4.30
C PRO A 321 0.72 18.47 2.97
N SER A 322 -0.34 18.26 2.20
CA SER A 322 -0.23 17.82 0.82
C SER A 322 0.41 18.90 -0.07
N TRP A 323 0.71 18.60 -1.32
CA TRP A 323 1.24 19.56 -2.28
C TRP A 323 0.34 20.79 -2.52
N THR A 324 -0.96 20.68 -2.22
CA THR A 324 -1.90 21.82 -2.27
C THR A 324 -1.86 22.67 -1.01
N GLY A 325 -1.17 22.24 0.04
CA GLY A 325 -1.18 22.84 1.37
C GLY A 325 -2.32 22.36 2.26
N CYS A 326 -3.11 21.38 1.83
CA CYS A 326 -4.17 20.79 2.66
C CYS A 326 -3.53 19.93 3.77
N VAL A 327 -3.87 20.22 5.03
CA VAL A 327 -3.47 19.42 6.19
C VAL A 327 -4.67 18.57 6.61
N TYR A 328 -4.49 17.25 6.64
CA TYR A 328 -5.52 16.29 7.03
C TYR A 328 -4.98 15.32 8.08
N PRO A 329 -5.02 15.64 9.37
CA PRO A 329 -4.39 14.86 10.42
C PRO A 329 -5.06 13.49 10.59
N ILE A 330 -4.25 12.43 10.65
CA ILE A 330 -4.71 11.08 10.98
C ILE A 330 -3.72 10.36 11.90
N GLU A 331 -4.19 9.31 12.55
CA GLU A 331 -3.34 8.40 13.32
C GLU A 331 -2.59 7.45 12.38
N CYS A 332 -1.30 7.18 12.66
CA CYS A 332 -0.49 6.19 11.95
C CYS A 332 -0.91 4.76 12.33
N TYR A 333 -2.18 4.45 12.06
CA TYR A 333 -2.82 3.15 12.20
C TYR A 333 -3.45 2.75 10.87
N PHE A 334 -3.00 1.66 10.33
CA PHE A 334 -3.33 1.12 9.02
C PHE A 334 -3.86 -0.30 9.21
N PRO A 335 -5.19 -0.49 9.37
CA PRO A 335 -5.75 -1.77 9.79
C PRO A 335 -5.53 -2.88 8.75
N THR A 336 -5.35 -4.10 9.26
CA THR A 336 -5.38 -5.32 8.47
C THR A 336 -6.69 -5.45 7.71
N TRP A 337 -6.64 -5.97 6.48
CA TRP A 337 -7.83 -6.31 5.74
C TRP A 337 -7.62 -7.56 4.87
N VAL A 338 -8.71 -8.30 4.67
CA VAL A 338 -8.80 -9.47 3.79
C VAL A 338 -10.21 -9.51 3.22
N ILE A 339 -10.33 -9.57 1.89
CA ILE A 339 -11.60 -9.87 1.23
C ILE A 339 -11.75 -11.40 1.11
N ASP A 340 -12.96 -11.91 1.35
CA ASP A 340 -13.21 -13.35 1.27
C ASP A 340 -12.98 -13.89 -0.15
N GLU A 341 -12.46 -15.10 -0.26
CA GLU A 341 -12.21 -15.73 -1.56
C GLU A 341 -13.50 -15.97 -2.35
N GLU A 342 -14.62 -16.19 -1.64
CA GLU A 342 -15.94 -16.37 -2.22
C GLU A 342 -16.73 -15.07 -2.39
N HIS A 343 -16.14 -13.92 -2.05
CA HIS A 343 -16.79 -12.63 -2.28
C HIS A 343 -17.05 -12.41 -3.78
N PRO A 344 -18.21 -11.85 -4.21
CA PRO A 344 -18.52 -11.60 -5.62
C PRO A 344 -17.42 -10.91 -6.41
N LEU A 345 -16.75 -9.91 -5.81
CA LEU A 345 -15.62 -9.22 -6.44
C LEU A 345 -14.42 -10.16 -6.70
N THR A 346 -14.08 -11.01 -5.74
CA THR A 346 -12.96 -11.96 -5.89
C THR A 346 -13.28 -12.98 -6.98
N ARG A 347 -14.51 -13.51 -7.01
CA ARG A 347 -14.96 -14.44 -8.06
C ARG A 347 -14.96 -13.78 -9.43
N ALA A 348 -15.49 -12.56 -9.52
CA ALA A 348 -15.52 -11.81 -10.78
C ALA A 348 -14.12 -11.52 -11.33
N MET A 349 -13.16 -11.19 -10.45
CA MET A 349 -11.76 -10.97 -10.83
C MET A 349 -11.10 -12.28 -11.33
N LYS A 350 -11.33 -13.41 -10.64
CA LYS A 350 -10.86 -14.74 -11.08
C LYS A 350 -11.47 -15.13 -12.41
N GLU A 351 -12.78 -14.89 -12.59
CA GLU A 351 -13.48 -15.18 -13.87
C GLU A 351 -12.89 -14.34 -15.00
N ALA A 352 -12.79 -13.03 -14.81
CA ALA A 352 -12.23 -12.13 -15.83
C ALA A 352 -10.80 -12.52 -16.21
N HIS A 353 -9.95 -12.83 -15.23
CA HIS A 353 -8.58 -13.28 -15.46
C HIS A 353 -8.57 -14.61 -16.25
N THR A 354 -9.37 -15.59 -15.82
CA THR A 354 -9.42 -16.91 -16.45
C THR A 354 -9.91 -16.82 -17.89
N LEU A 355 -10.92 -16.00 -18.17
CA LEU A 355 -11.45 -15.80 -19.52
C LEU A 355 -10.45 -15.10 -20.46
N LEU A 356 -9.62 -14.21 -19.93
CA LEU A 356 -8.61 -13.48 -20.71
C LEU A 356 -7.32 -14.28 -20.90
N PHE A 357 -6.81 -14.90 -19.84
CA PHE A 357 -5.42 -15.38 -19.76
C PHE A 357 -5.32 -16.84 -19.30
N GLY A 358 -6.39 -17.45 -18.81
CA GLY A 358 -6.37 -18.77 -18.20
C GLY A 358 -6.31 -18.74 -16.67
N PRO A 359 -6.24 -19.92 -16.01
CA PRO A 359 -6.35 -20.04 -14.55
C PRO A 359 -5.05 -19.81 -13.79
N GLU A 360 -3.93 -19.63 -14.49
CA GLU A 360 -2.60 -19.44 -13.89
C GLU A 360 -2.17 -17.97 -13.96
N ARG A 361 -1.21 -17.57 -13.12
CA ARG A 361 -0.63 -16.22 -13.20
C ARG A 361 -0.04 -15.97 -14.57
N GLU A 362 -0.35 -14.82 -15.15
CA GLU A 362 0.34 -14.31 -16.33
C GLU A 362 1.71 -13.76 -15.96
N GLY A 363 2.68 -13.98 -16.82
CA GLY A 363 4.03 -13.46 -16.66
C GLY A 363 4.98 -14.00 -17.72
N ASP A 364 6.06 -13.31 -17.94
CA ASP A 364 7.14 -13.79 -18.77
C ASP A 364 8.10 -14.63 -17.92
N GLU A 365 8.04 -15.96 -18.07
CA GLU A 365 8.90 -16.88 -17.32
C GLU A 365 10.39 -16.67 -17.58
N SER A 366 10.75 -16.06 -18.71
CA SER A 366 12.15 -15.74 -19.00
C SER A 366 12.69 -14.63 -18.10
N VAL A 367 11.80 -13.77 -17.57
CA VAL A 367 12.14 -12.62 -16.74
C VAL A 367 11.86 -12.87 -15.26
N LEU A 368 10.76 -13.59 -14.96
CA LEU A 368 10.35 -13.97 -13.59
C LEU A 368 9.90 -15.44 -13.52
N PRO A 369 10.83 -16.38 -13.54
CA PRO A 369 10.52 -17.81 -13.61
C PRO A 369 9.66 -18.32 -12.45
N ALA A 370 9.53 -17.56 -11.36
CA ALA A 370 8.77 -17.96 -10.17
C ALA A 370 7.27 -17.55 -10.21
N ARG A 371 6.81 -16.73 -11.17
CA ARG A 371 5.41 -16.23 -11.17
C ARG A 371 4.38 -17.37 -11.22
N ARG A 372 4.53 -18.31 -12.13
CA ARG A 372 3.59 -19.44 -12.30
C ARG A 372 3.64 -20.45 -11.17
N ALA A 373 4.73 -20.50 -10.42
CA ALA A 373 4.83 -21.37 -9.24
C ALA A 373 4.02 -20.84 -8.04
N ARG A 374 3.58 -19.57 -8.08
CA ARG A 374 2.77 -18.95 -7.04
C ARG A 374 1.27 -19.13 -7.36
N PRO A 375 0.39 -19.19 -6.33
CA PRO A 375 -1.05 -19.26 -6.55
C PRO A 375 -1.56 -17.99 -7.26
N LEU A 376 -2.63 -18.11 -8.07
CA LEU A 376 -3.24 -16.95 -8.73
C LEU A 376 -3.75 -15.94 -7.70
N VAL A 377 -4.40 -16.42 -6.63
CA VAL A 377 -4.90 -15.59 -5.53
C VAL A 377 -3.89 -15.55 -4.40
N ASP A 378 -3.44 -14.35 -4.02
CA ASP A 378 -2.37 -14.15 -3.06
C ASP A 378 -2.61 -12.85 -2.24
N LYS A 379 -1.59 -12.33 -1.59
CA LYS A 379 -1.59 -11.17 -0.70
C LYS A 379 -0.36 -10.31 -0.91
N TRP A 380 -0.44 -9.04 -0.52
CA TRP A 380 0.74 -8.20 -0.38
C TRP A 380 1.52 -8.50 0.91
N THR A 381 2.82 -8.25 0.84
CA THR A 381 3.71 -8.24 2.00
C THR A 381 3.84 -6.85 2.61
N PHE A 382 3.54 -5.81 1.85
CA PHE A 382 3.55 -4.40 2.26
C PHE A 382 2.13 -3.83 2.45
N SER A 383 2.02 -2.56 2.81
CA SER A 383 0.76 -1.86 3.06
C SER A 383 0.36 -1.04 1.82
N THR A 384 -0.93 -0.83 1.62
CA THR A 384 -1.52 -0.12 0.49
C THR A 384 -2.70 0.72 0.96
N ASN A 385 -3.27 1.56 0.09
CA ASN A 385 -4.51 2.31 0.34
C ASN A 385 -5.71 1.43 0.79
N GLY A 386 -5.65 0.12 0.54
CA GLY A 386 -6.64 -0.86 1.00
C GLY A 386 -6.91 -0.83 2.50
N VAL A 387 -5.95 -0.36 3.31
CA VAL A 387 -6.12 -0.17 4.76
C VAL A 387 -7.26 0.78 5.10
N THR A 388 -7.46 1.81 4.30
CA THR A 388 -8.58 2.74 4.49
C THR A 388 -9.82 2.31 3.72
N ILE A 389 -9.66 1.87 2.49
CA ILE A 389 -10.76 1.46 1.61
C ILE A 389 -11.55 0.33 2.29
N MET A 390 -10.92 -0.81 2.51
CA MET A 390 -11.57 -1.97 3.13
C MET A 390 -11.36 -2.01 4.65
N GLY A 391 -10.14 -1.79 5.12
CA GLY A 391 -9.82 -1.93 6.53
C GLY A 391 -10.61 -1.00 7.46
N ARG A 392 -10.75 0.29 7.09
CA ARG A 392 -11.51 1.26 7.90
C ARG A 392 -12.97 1.42 7.48
N ASN A 393 -13.27 1.30 6.18
CA ASN A 393 -14.58 1.69 5.64
C ASN A 393 -15.41 0.53 5.09
N GLY A 394 -14.87 -0.68 5.07
CA GLY A 394 -15.58 -1.88 4.60
C GLY A 394 -15.96 -1.85 3.12
N ILE A 395 -15.36 -0.98 2.32
CA ILE A 395 -15.53 -0.97 0.87
C ILE A 395 -14.74 -2.14 0.31
N PRO A 396 -15.35 -3.09 -0.41
CA PRO A 396 -14.64 -4.22 -1.00
C PRO A 396 -13.42 -3.77 -1.81
N CYS A 397 -12.23 -4.30 -1.49
CA CYS A 397 -10.98 -3.97 -2.15
C CYS A 397 -10.28 -5.24 -2.62
N ILE A 398 -9.73 -5.22 -3.83
CA ILE A 398 -8.96 -6.31 -4.40
C ILE A 398 -7.79 -5.73 -5.18
N GLY A 399 -6.70 -6.47 -5.29
CA GLY A 399 -5.52 -6.02 -5.99
C GLY A 399 -5.23 -6.76 -7.28
N PHE A 400 -4.84 -6.02 -8.28
CA PHE A 400 -4.18 -6.51 -9.49
C PHE A 400 -3.46 -5.34 -10.15
N GLY A 401 -2.14 -5.41 -10.27
CA GLY A 401 -1.37 -4.34 -10.88
C GLY A 401 -0.08 -4.82 -11.55
N PRO A 402 0.46 -4.03 -12.47
CA PRO A 402 1.64 -4.38 -13.25
C PRO A 402 2.91 -4.32 -12.40
N GLY A 403 3.92 -5.10 -12.79
CA GLY A 403 5.21 -5.15 -12.10
C GLY A 403 5.26 -6.14 -10.96
N ALA A 404 6.30 -6.03 -10.15
CA ALA A 404 6.62 -6.96 -9.08
C ALA A 404 6.83 -6.24 -7.76
N GLU A 405 6.34 -6.81 -6.64
CA GLU A 405 6.58 -6.29 -5.29
C GLU A 405 8.07 -6.05 -4.99
N ALA A 406 8.94 -6.92 -5.50
CA ALA A 406 10.39 -6.81 -5.31
C ALA A 406 11.02 -5.59 -6.01
N GLN A 407 10.28 -4.90 -6.88
CA GLN A 407 10.70 -3.67 -7.54
C GLN A 407 10.35 -2.43 -6.72
N ALA A 408 9.32 -2.50 -5.86
CA ALA A 408 8.93 -1.41 -4.99
C ALA A 408 10.11 -0.96 -4.11
N HIS A 409 10.37 0.35 -4.06
CA HIS A 409 11.44 0.99 -3.30
C HIS A 409 12.88 0.55 -3.67
N ALA A 410 13.04 -0.37 -4.63
CA ALA A 410 14.34 -0.88 -5.05
C ALA A 410 15.05 0.07 -6.04
N PRO A 411 16.39 0.08 -6.12
CA PRO A 411 17.09 0.68 -7.23
C PRO A 411 16.88 -0.14 -8.51
N ASN A 412 17.01 0.51 -9.67
CA ASN A 412 16.76 -0.09 -10.97
C ASN A 412 15.32 -0.60 -11.17
N GLU A 413 14.38 0.05 -10.53
CA GLU A 413 12.96 -0.23 -10.64
C GLU A 413 12.50 -0.22 -12.10
N MET A 414 11.63 -1.17 -12.47
CA MET A 414 11.11 -1.32 -13.82
C MET A 414 9.77 -2.07 -13.81
N THR A 415 9.02 -1.93 -14.88
CA THR A 415 7.82 -2.74 -15.14
C THR A 415 7.83 -3.30 -16.56
N TRP A 416 7.03 -4.35 -16.80
CA TRP A 416 6.95 -4.98 -18.11
C TRP A 416 5.81 -4.37 -18.93
N LYS A 417 6.07 -4.08 -20.20
CA LYS A 417 5.05 -3.58 -21.15
C LYS A 417 3.87 -4.55 -21.27
N LYS A 418 4.15 -5.86 -21.21
CA LYS A 418 3.11 -6.89 -21.22
C LYS A 418 2.18 -6.76 -20.01
N ASP A 419 2.72 -6.47 -18.81
CA ASP A 419 1.92 -6.32 -17.60
C ASP A 419 0.96 -5.12 -17.71
N LEU A 420 1.40 -4.00 -18.31
CA LEU A 420 0.52 -2.84 -18.56
C LEU A 420 -0.69 -3.25 -19.41
N VAL A 421 -0.45 -4.00 -20.48
CA VAL A 421 -1.50 -4.49 -21.40
C VAL A 421 -2.43 -5.47 -20.69
N THR A 422 -1.85 -6.43 -19.93
CA THR A 422 -2.61 -7.41 -19.16
C THR A 422 -3.54 -6.75 -18.16
N CYS A 423 -3.03 -5.78 -17.39
CA CYS A 423 -3.81 -5.04 -16.41
C CYS A 423 -4.93 -4.22 -17.06
N ALA A 424 -4.63 -3.47 -18.11
CA ALA A 424 -5.64 -2.67 -18.82
C ALA A 424 -6.76 -3.54 -19.39
N ALA A 425 -6.44 -4.73 -19.94
CA ALA A 425 -7.42 -5.68 -20.44
C ALA A 425 -8.30 -6.25 -19.30
N LEU A 426 -7.66 -6.64 -18.17
CA LEU A 426 -8.40 -7.18 -17.02
C LEU A 426 -9.35 -6.13 -16.41
N TYR A 427 -8.88 -4.88 -16.26
CA TYR A 427 -9.71 -3.81 -15.74
C TYR A 427 -10.91 -3.55 -16.65
N ALA A 428 -10.71 -3.60 -17.96
CA ALA A 428 -11.82 -3.44 -18.92
C ALA A 428 -12.84 -4.59 -18.87
N ALA A 429 -12.42 -5.80 -18.54
CA ALA A 429 -13.30 -6.97 -18.47
C ALA A 429 -14.03 -7.11 -17.13
N LEU A 430 -13.42 -6.66 -16.02
CA LEU A 430 -13.91 -6.89 -14.66
C LEU A 430 -15.35 -6.41 -14.42
N PRO A 431 -15.75 -5.18 -14.80
CA PRO A 431 -17.13 -4.73 -14.55
C PRO A 431 -18.18 -5.65 -15.16
N GLY A 432 -17.93 -6.13 -16.38
CA GLY A 432 -18.84 -7.04 -17.06
C GLY A 432 -18.93 -8.44 -16.44
N CYS A 433 -17.91 -8.90 -15.70
CA CYS A 433 -17.97 -10.12 -14.91
C CYS A 433 -18.67 -9.86 -13.57
N TYR A 434 -18.37 -8.76 -12.89
CA TYR A 434 -18.95 -8.40 -11.59
C TYR A 434 -20.47 -8.15 -11.67
N LEU A 435 -20.95 -7.50 -12.72
CA LEU A 435 -22.37 -7.14 -12.87
C LEU A 435 -23.28 -8.33 -13.25
N LYS A 436 -22.71 -9.50 -13.52
CA LYS A 436 -23.44 -10.74 -13.75
C LYS A 436 -23.70 -11.55 -12.48
N GLU A 437 -22.89 -11.33 -11.43
CA GLU A 437 -23.02 -11.91 -10.10
C GLU A 437 -24.21 -11.29 -9.34
#